data_67bfc091efd3a42b3f3889a864711367
#
_entry.id   67bfc091efd3a42b3f3889a864711367
#
_cell.length_a   1.000
_cell.length_b   1.000
_cell.length_c   1.000
_cell.angle_alpha   90.00
_cell.angle_beta   90.00
_cell.angle_gamma   90.00
#
_symmetry.space_group_name_H-M   'P 1'
#
loop_
_entity.id
_entity.type
_entity.pdbx_description
1 polymer ?
#
loop_
_entity_poly.entity_id
_entity_poly.type
_entity_poly.pdbx_seq_one_letter_code
_entity_poly.pdbx_strand_id
1 'polypeptide(L)'
;KSNRRLPAEWEKQQGILLCFPSNGNDWPGKYQAIQFVFIDFIKKIAETETVFLLVGRESIKNKVITLLEAAHANLGKIIFILQKTNRSWMRDSGPIIVKHNGAREALNFNFNGWAKYGNYRLDKQVPKRMADFLGIPLQQVIYNEEPVILEGGAIDVNGKGTLLTSEECLLDPKIQVRNPGFTKEDYEKLLSSLKSINLDLIIEDQDETNLTGE
;
A
#
# COMPACT_ATOMS: atom_id res chain seq x y z
N LYS A 1 -24.68 2.33 12.54
CA LYS A 1 -23.34 2.94 12.32
C LYS A 1 -22.36 1.83 11.96
N SER A 2 -21.61 1.97 10.87
CA SER A 2 -20.56 1.01 10.48
C SER A 2 -19.50 0.97 11.58
N ASN A 3 -19.17 -0.24 12.06
CA ASN A 3 -18.13 -0.45 13.07
C ASN A 3 -16.81 -0.82 12.40
N ARG A 4 -16.42 -0.07 11.35
CA ARG A 4 -15.14 -0.23 10.66
C ARG A 4 -14.04 0.52 11.39
N ARG A 5 -12.85 -0.04 11.42
CA ARG A 5 -11.66 0.58 11.98
C ARG A 5 -10.43 0.20 11.14
N LEU A 6 -9.64 1.17 10.77
CA LEU A 6 -8.30 0.94 10.23
C LEU A 6 -7.34 0.81 11.42
N PRO A 7 -6.74 -0.37 11.63
CA PRO A 7 -5.79 -0.58 12.74
C PRO A 7 -4.54 0.27 12.56
N ALA A 8 -3.91 0.67 13.67
CA ALA A 8 -2.59 1.27 13.65
C ALA A 8 -1.53 0.25 13.20
N GLU A 9 -0.44 0.72 12.63
CA GLU A 9 0.63 -0.16 12.11
C GLU A 9 1.35 -0.95 13.19
N TRP A 10 1.38 -0.44 14.42
CA TRP A 10 1.98 -1.14 15.58
C TRP A 10 1.04 -2.13 16.25
N GLU A 11 -0.20 -2.31 15.77
CA GLU A 11 -1.07 -3.36 16.25
C GLU A 11 -0.62 -4.73 15.72
N LYS A 12 -1.00 -5.79 16.43
CA LYS A 12 -0.70 -7.16 16.00
C LYS A 12 -1.20 -7.40 14.57
N GLN A 13 -0.29 -7.74 13.68
CA GLN A 13 -0.52 -8.02 12.26
C GLN A 13 -0.29 -9.51 11.94
N GLN A 14 -0.73 -9.96 10.77
CA GLN A 14 -0.50 -11.32 10.28
C GLN A 14 0.84 -11.48 9.57
N GLY A 15 1.38 -10.40 9.08
CA GLY A 15 2.63 -10.34 8.33
C GLY A 15 2.70 -9.09 7.46
N ILE A 16 3.78 -8.98 6.72
CA ILE A 16 4.13 -7.82 5.89
C ILE A 16 4.04 -8.22 4.43
N LEU A 17 3.32 -7.41 3.63
CA LEU A 17 3.22 -7.59 2.18
C LEU A 17 4.38 -6.89 1.49
N LEU A 18 5.14 -7.65 0.73
CA LEU A 18 6.22 -7.15 -0.13
C LEU A 18 6.04 -7.63 -1.56
N CYS A 19 6.63 -6.90 -2.50
CA CYS A 19 6.78 -7.34 -3.88
C CYS A 19 8.26 -7.35 -4.28
N PHE A 20 8.75 -8.48 -4.75
CA PHE A 20 10.14 -8.59 -5.18
C PHE A 20 10.40 -7.70 -6.41
N PRO A 21 11.45 -6.86 -6.41
CA PRO A 21 11.76 -5.96 -7.52
C PRO A 21 11.95 -6.72 -8.84
N SER A 22 11.07 -6.45 -9.81
CA SER A 22 11.08 -7.12 -11.11
C SER A 22 11.18 -6.16 -12.31
N ASN A 23 11.02 -4.85 -12.08
CA ASN A 23 11.10 -3.83 -13.12
C ASN A 23 12.43 -3.06 -13.01
N GLY A 24 13.34 -3.30 -13.98
CA GLY A 24 14.65 -2.61 -14.00
C GLY A 24 14.55 -1.10 -14.22
N ASN A 25 13.47 -0.61 -14.82
CA ASN A 25 13.26 0.82 -15.06
C ASN A 25 13.01 1.62 -13.78
N ASP A 26 12.53 0.97 -12.72
CA ASP A 26 12.35 1.61 -11.41
C ASP A 26 13.69 1.82 -10.68
N TRP A 27 14.74 1.11 -11.13
CA TRP A 27 16.05 1.07 -10.50
C TRP A 27 17.19 1.24 -11.52
N PRO A 28 17.27 2.39 -12.24
CA PRO A 28 18.29 2.61 -13.26
C PRO A 28 19.70 2.43 -12.70
N GLY A 29 20.48 1.54 -13.30
CA GLY A 29 21.85 1.23 -12.86
C GLY A 29 21.98 0.50 -11.52
N LYS A 30 20.87 0.25 -10.78
CA LYS A 30 20.86 -0.37 -9.44
C LYS A 30 19.99 -1.62 -9.35
N TYR A 31 19.49 -2.13 -10.47
CA TYR A 31 18.52 -3.22 -10.47
C TYR A 31 19.01 -4.51 -9.78
N GLN A 32 20.28 -4.87 -9.99
CA GLN A 32 20.84 -6.04 -9.28
C GLN A 32 21.05 -5.75 -7.79
N ALA A 33 21.59 -4.59 -7.47
CA ALA A 33 21.85 -4.19 -6.08
C ALA A 33 20.57 -4.21 -5.25
N ILE A 34 19.46 -3.65 -5.77
CA ILE A 34 18.20 -3.63 -5.03
C ILE A 34 17.66 -5.04 -4.78
N GLN A 35 17.87 -6.00 -5.66
CA GLN A 35 17.44 -7.38 -5.42
C GLN A 35 18.18 -7.98 -4.21
N PHE A 36 19.49 -7.73 -4.04
CA PHE A 36 20.22 -8.16 -2.86
C PHE A 36 19.75 -7.46 -1.59
N VAL A 37 19.52 -6.15 -1.64
CA VAL A 37 18.96 -5.40 -0.51
C VAL A 37 17.60 -5.96 -0.10
N PHE A 38 16.75 -6.34 -1.06
CA PHE A 38 15.47 -6.97 -0.76
C PHE A 38 15.61 -8.34 -0.11
N ILE A 39 16.59 -9.14 -0.51
CA ILE A 39 16.88 -10.42 0.15
C ILE A 39 17.25 -10.22 1.62
N ASP A 40 18.14 -9.26 1.92
CA ASP A 40 18.52 -8.94 3.29
C ASP A 40 17.34 -8.38 4.10
N PHE A 41 16.53 -7.53 3.48
CA PHE A 41 15.31 -6.98 4.09
C PHE A 41 14.30 -8.08 4.42
N ILE A 42 14.01 -8.97 3.46
CA ILE A 42 13.10 -10.11 3.66
C ILE A 42 13.64 -11.03 4.77
N LYS A 43 14.95 -11.37 4.73
CA LYS A 43 15.59 -12.15 5.78
C LYS A 43 15.38 -11.55 7.15
N LYS A 44 15.60 -10.22 7.28
CA LYS A 44 15.48 -9.53 8.56
C LYS A 44 14.05 -9.53 9.09
N ILE A 45 13.08 -9.30 8.24
CA ILE A 45 11.65 -9.36 8.62
C ILE A 45 11.25 -10.79 9.01
N ALA A 46 11.72 -11.79 8.26
CA ALA A 46 11.39 -13.20 8.50
C ALA A 46 11.99 -13.78 9.79
N GLU A 47 12.82 -13.02 10.53
CA GLU A 47 13.23 -13.41 11.89
C GLU A 47 12.02 -13.43 12.84
N THR A 48 11.12 -12.47 12.72
CA THR A 48 10.01 -12.27 13.67
C THR A 48 8.62 -12.31 13.01
N GLU A 49 8.49 -11.83 11.78
CA GLU A 49 7.22 -11.63 11.08
C GLU A 49 7.06 -12.59 9.89
N THR A 50 5.81 -12.85 9.50
CA THR A 50 5.51 -13.52 8.23
C THR A 50 5.62 -12.53 7.08
N VAL A 51 6.30 -12.93 6.00
CA VAL A 51 6.41 -12.15 4.77
C VAL A 51 5.49 -12.76 3.71
N PHE A 52 4.50 -11.98 3.24
CA PHE A 52 3.75 -12.29 2.04
C PHE A 52 4.49 -11.68 0.85
N LEU A 53 5.14 -12.51 0.04
CA LEU A 53 6.02 -12.04 -1.01
C LEU A 53 5.42 -12.25 -2.40
N LEU A 54 5.04 -11.15 -3.05
CA LEU A 54 4.60 -11.19 -4.44
C LEU A 54 5.79 -11.41 -5.37
N VAL A 55 5.63 -12.35 -6.28
CA VAL A 55 6.59 -12.64 -7.36
C VAL A 55 5.85 -12.84 -8.67
N GLY A 56 6.38 -12.29 -9.77
CA GLY A 56 5.66 -12.23 -11.04
C GLY A 56 5.48 -13.57 -11.77
N ARG A 57 6.29 -14.60 -11.47
CA ARG A 57 6.26 -15.92 -12.09
C ARG A 57 7.12 -16.94 -11.34
N GLU A 58 6.88 -18.24 -11.59
CA GLU A 58 7.59 -19.34 -10.91
C GLU A 58 9.13 -19.27 -11.08
N SER A 59 9.64 -18.90 -12.25
CA SER A 59 11.10 -18.80 -12.44
C SER A 59 11.74 -17.71 -11.57
N ILE A 60 11.03 -16.61 -11.29
CA ILE A 60 11.50 -15.58 -10.35
C ILE A 60 11.40 -16.09 -8.91
N LYS A 61 10.31 -16.78 -8.57
CA LYS A 61 10.14 -17.41 -7.26
C LYS A 61 11.31 -18.35 -6.95
N ASN A 62 11.65 -19.25 -7.88
CA ASN A 62 12.76 -20.21 -7.71
C ASN A 62 14.10 -19.49 -7.51
N LYS A 63 14.38 -18.44 -8.32
CA LYS A 63 15.55 -17.58 -8.13
C LYS A 63 15.59 -16.96 -6.74
N VAL A 64 14.47 -16.41 -6.28
CA VAL A 64 14.38 -15.75 -4.98
C VAL A 64 14.56 -16.76 -3.85
N ILE A 65 14.00 -17.96 -3.95
CA ILE A 65 14.22 -19.04 -2.99
C ILE A 65 15.72 -19.33 -2.86
N THR A 66 16.41 -19.56 -3.98
CA THR A 66 17.86 -19.83 -3.97
C THR A 66 18.66 -18.72 -3.31
N LEU A 67 18.31 -17.46 -3.57
CA LEU A 67 18.97 -16.30 -2.93
C LEU A 67 18.70 -16.23 -1.43
N LEU A 68 17.47 -16.52 -1.00
CA LEU A 68 17.08 -16.52 0.42
C LEU A 68 17.74 -17.68 1.18
N GLU A 69 17.88 -18.86 0.57
CA GLU A 69 18.61 -20.01 1.11
C GLU A 69 20.10 -19.66 1.30
N ALA A 70 20.71 -19.08 0.27
CA ALA A 70 22.11 -18.63 0.35
C ALA A 70 22.33 -17.55 1.42
N ALA A 71 21.33 -16.72 1.67
CA ALA A 71 21.33 -15.73 2.73
C ALA A 71 20.99 -16.30 4.11
N HIS A 72 20.67 -17.59 4.24
CA HIS A 72 20.19 -18.23 5.47
C HIS A 72 18.92 -17.58 6.05
N ALA A 73 17.97 -17.21 5.19
CA ALA A 73 16.68 -16.67 5.61
C ALA A 73 15.74 -17.77 6.13
N ASN A 74 14.84 -17.41 7.05
CA ASN A 74 13.82 -18.34 7.54
C ASN A 74 12.69 -18.51 6.50
N LEU A 75 12.84 -19.47 5.58
CA LEU A 75 11.83 -19.73 4.55
C LEU A 75 10.47 -20.14 5.10
N GLY A 76 10.40 -20.71 6.33
CA GLY A 76 9.15 -21.05 6.98
C GLY A 76 8.26 -19.84 7.33
N LYS A 77 8.83 -18.65 7.29
CA LYS A 77 8.12 -17.37 7.50
C LYS A 77 7.80 -16.64 6.19
N ILE A 78 8.11 -17.22 5.02
CA ILE A 78 7.94 -16.55 3.72
C ILE A 78 6.89 -17.29 2.90
N ILE A 79 5.82 -16.60 2.57
CA ILE A 79 4.71 -17.11 1.78
C ILE A 79 4.75 -16.45 0.40
N PHE A 80 5.08 -17.22 -0.62
CA PHE A 80 5.14 -16.74 -1.99
C PHE A 80 3.76 -16.68 -2.62
N ILE A 81 3.45 -15.56 -3.26
CA ILE A 81 2.19 -15.34 -3.96
C ILE A 81 2.52 -14.95 -5.40
N LEU A 82 2.03 -15.73 -6.36
CA LEU A 82 2.22 -15.39 -7.77
C LEU A 82 1.28 -14.25 -8.17
N GLN A 83 1.87 -13.11 -8.49
CA GLN A 83 1.19 -11.92 -8.98
C GLN A 83 2.17 -11.06 -9.78
N LYS A 84 1.85 -10.81 -11.04
CA LYS A 84 2.58 -9.82 -11.83
C LYS A 84 2.22 -8.41 -11.37
N THR A 85 3.25 -7.57 -11.27
CA THR A 85 3.14 -6.16 -10.94
C THR A 85 3.93 -5.33 -11.94
N ASN A 86 3.61 -4.03 -12.03
CA ASN A 86 4.43 -3.09 -12.78
C ASN A 86 5.55 -2.53 -11.88
N ARG A 87 5.27 -2.40 -10.58
CA ARG A 87 6.16 -1.79 -9.58
C ARG A 87 6.16 -2.59 -8.28
N SER A 88 7.05 -2.22 -7.35
CA SER A 88 7.25 -2.95 -6.08
C SER A 88 6.66 -2.26 -4.85
N TRP A 89 5.98 -1.13 -5.01
CA TRP A 89 5.47 -0.28 -3.92
C TRP A 89 4.11 -0.78 -3.40
N MET A 90 4.13 -1.76 -2.51
CA MET A 90 2.92 -2.38 -1.96
C MET A 90 2.20 -1.52 -0.93
N ARG A 91 2.88 -0.55 -0.34
CA ARG A 91 2.25 0.47 0.49
C ARG A 91 1.19 1.25 -0.29
N ASP A 92 1.45 1.52 -1.58
CA ASP A 92 0.61 2.37 -2.40
C ASP A 92 -0.43 1.61 -3.22
N SER A 93 -0.08 0.42 -3.69
CA SER A 93 -0.94 -0.40 -4.55
C SER A 93 -1.59 -1.60 -3.84
N GLY A 94 -1.22 -1.87 -2.60
CA GLY A 94 -1.83 -2.93 -1.80
C GLY A 94 -3.22 -2.56 -1.26
N PRO A 95 -3.99 -3.55 -0.77
CA PRO A 95 -5.29 -3.28 -0.16
C PRO A 95 -5.13 -2.58 1.18
N ILE A 96 -6.04 -1.67 1.50
CA ILE A 96 -6.19 -1.13 2.84
C ILE A 96 -7.11 -2.07 3.63
N ILE A 97 -6.56 -2.77 4.62
CA ILE A 97 -7.30 -3.77 5.38
C ILE A 97 -7.86 -3.15 6.66
N VAL A 98 -9.18 -3.18 6.78
CA VAL A 98 -9.92 -2.68 7.95
C VAL A 98 -10.51 -3.82 8.77
N LYS A 99 -10.77 -3.57 10.05
CA LYS A 99 -11.61 -4.43 10.89
C LYS A 99 -13.05 -3.93 10.82
N HIS A 100 -13.98 -4.83 10.55
CA HIS A 100 -15.41 -4.55 10.47
C HIS A 100 -16.18 -5.61 11.26
N ASN A 101 -16.83 -5.22 12.36
CA ASN A 101 -17.55 -6.14 13.24
C ASN A 101 -16.73 -7.36 13.68
N GLY A 102 -15.43 -7.15 13.98
CA GLY A 102 -14.51 -8.21 14.38
C GLY A 102 -13.90 -9.02 13.23
N ALA A 103 -14.43 -8.94 12.01
CA ALA A 103 -13.87 -9.53 10.81
C ALA A 103 -12.93 -8.56 10.07
N ARG A 104 -12.15 -9.08 9.13
CA ARG A 104 -11.31 -8.28 8.24
C ARG A 104 -12.02 -8.07 6.91
N GLU A 105 -11.81 -6.90 6.33
CA GLU A 105 -12.30 -6.53 5.02
C GLU A 105 -11.19 -5.74 4.31
N ALA A 106 -10.99 -5.99 3.02
CA ALA A 106 -10.07 -5.24 2.18
C ALA A 106 -10.83 -4.12 1.48
N LEU A 107 -10.35 -2.89 1.61
CA LEU A 107 -10.81 -1.76 0.82
C LEU A 107 -9.93 -1.64 -0.42
N ASN A 108 -10.57 -1.62 -1.58
CA ASN A 108 -9.94 -1.42 -2.86
C ASN A 108 -10.09 0.04 -3.27
N PHE A 109 -9.08 0.85 -2.97
CA PHE A 109 -8.92 2.14 -3.61
C PHE A 109 -8.27 1.94 -4.99
N ASN A 110 -8.66 2.75 -5.94
CA ASN A 110 -8.03 2.72 -7.24
C ASN A 110 -6.59 3.22 -7.14
N PHE A 111 -5.73 2.67 -7.98
CA PHE A 111 -4.35 3.13 -8.13
C PHE A 111 -4.11 3.59 -9.56
N ASN A 112 -3.56 4.78 -9.76
CA ASN A 112 -3.30 5.37 -11.07
C ASN A 112 -1.82 5.69 -11.32
N GLY A 113 -0.92 5.08 -10.55
CA GLY A 113 0.52 5.34 -10.66
C GLY A 113 0.90 6.73 -10.18
N TRP A 114 0.29 7.20 -9.09
CA TRP A 114 0.45 8.55 -8.49
C TRP A 114 0.05 9.68 -9.44
N ALA A 115 -0.87 9.42 -10.39
CA ALA A 115 -1.21 10.31 -11.50
C ALA A 115 0.02 10.76 -12.34
N LYS A 116 1.12 10.01 -12.28
CA LYS A 116 2.40 10.34 -12.92
C LYS A 116 2.86 9.28 -13.92
N TYR A 117 2.61 8.00 -13.64
CA TYR A 117 3.14 6.90 -14.44
C TYR A 117 2.00 6.09 -15.06
N GLY A 118 2.05 5.86 -16.38
CA GLY A 118 1.01 5.12 -17.10
C GLY A 118 1.06 3.60 -16.92
N ASN A 119 2.15 3.03 -16.38
CA ASN A 119 2.34 1.61 -16.21
C ASN A 119 1.97 1.15 -14.78
N TYR A 120 0.68 1.03 -14.50
CA TYR A 120 0.15 0.64 -13.19
C TYR A 120 -0.96 -0.43 -13.25
N ARG A 121 -1.33 -0.88 -14.45
CA ARG A 121 -2.50 -1.77 -14.64
C ARG A 121 -2.38 -3.10 -13.92
N LEU A 122 -1.17 -3.64 -13.77
CA LEU A 122 -0.93 -4.87 -13.03
C LEU A 122 -1.01 -4.64 -11.52
N ASP A 123 -0.55 -3.49 -11.07
CA ASP A 123 -0.57 -3.11 -9.64
C ASP A 123 -2.01 -2.98 -9.13
N LYS A 124 -2.93 -2.47 -9.95
CA LYS A 124 -4.38 -2.42 -9.63
C LYS A 124 -5.01 -3.77 -9.31
N GLN A 125 -4.38 -4.88 -9.70
CA GLN A 125 -4.89 -6.24 -9.44
C GLN A 125 -4.47 -6.76 -8.06
N VAL A 126 -3.50 -6.12 -7.41
CA VAL A 126 -2.94 -6.58 -6.13
C VAL A 126 -4.00 -6.64 -5.02
N PRO A 127 -4.88 -5.63 -4.83
CA PRO A 127 -5.89 -5.70 -3.78
C PRO A 127 -6.81 -6.91 -3.91
N LYS A 128 -7.28 -7.18 -5.13
CA LYS A 128 -8.12 -8.37 -5.38
C LYS A 128 -7.35 -9.66 -5.11
N ARG A 129 -6.13 -9.77 -5.63
CA ARG A 129 -5.30 -10.96 -5.43
C ARG A 129 -5.05 -11.24 -3.95
N MET A 130 -4.80 -10.20 -3.17
CA MET A 130 -4.57 -10.33 -1.73
C MET A 130 -5.85 -10.67 -0.96
N ALA A 131 -6.97 -10.05 -1.30
CA ALA A 131 -8.27 -10.38 -0.69
C ALA A 131 -8.64 -11.85 -0.94
N ASP A 132 -8.52 -12.31 -2.19
CA ASP A 132 -8.76 -13.72 -2.57
C ASP A 132 -7.81 -14.66 -1.79
N PHE A 133 -6.52 -14.33 -1.71
CA PHE A 133 -5.54 -15.13 -0.99
C PHE A 133 -5.81 -15.21 0.52
N LEU A 134 -6.23 -14.11 1.12
CA LEU A 134 -6.54 -14.03 2.55
C LEU A 134 -7.95 -14.54 2.89
N GLY A 135 -8.78 -14.82 1.88
CA GLY A 135 -10.16 -15.25 2.07
C GLY A 135 -11.03 -14.18 2.76
N ILE A 136 -10.80 -12.90 2.44
CA ILE A 136 -11.55 -11.78 3.02
C ILE A 136 -12.34 -11.03 1.95
N PRO A 137 -13.48 -10.40 2.31
CA PRO A 137 -14.23 -9.56 1.37
C PRO A 137 -13.37 -8.42 0.81
N LEU A 138 -13.60 -8.07 -0.46
CA LEU A 138 -13.05 -6.91 -1.12
C LEU A 138 -14.16 -5.92 -1.42
N GLN A 139 -14.07 -4.70 -0.92
CA GLN A 139 -14.99 -3.62 -1.22
C GLN A 139 -14.32 -2.57 -2.09
N GLN A 140 -14.88 -2.29 -3.27
CA GLN A 140 -14.48 -1.13 -4.06
C GLN A 140 -14.95 0.15 -3.36
N VAL A 141 -14.03 1.08 -3.18
CA VAL A 141 -14.36 2.40 -2.64
C VAL A 141 -14.83 3.30 -3.79
N ILE A 142 -16.06 3.77 -3.67
CA ILE A 142 -16.73 4.63 -4.68
C ILE A 142 -17.22 5.90 -3.97
N TYR A 143 -17.05 7.04 -4.61
CA TYR A 143 -17.60 8.32 -4.19
C TYR A 143 -18.13 9.07 -5.43
N ASN A 144 -19.35 9.57 -5.36
CA ASN A 144 -20.04 10.20 -6.50
C ASN A 144 -19.99 9.35 -7.78
N GLU A 145 -20.30 8.04 -7.63
CA GLU A 145 -20.33 7.02 -8.71
C GLU A 145 -18.97 6.68 -9.33
N GLU A 146 -17.88 7.33 -8.89
CA GLU A 146 -16.54 7.09 -9.40
C GLU A 146 -15.65 6.33 -8.40
N PRO A 147 -14.78 5.42 -8.87
CA PRO A 147 -13.80 4.76 -8.02
C PRO A 147 -12.77 5.77 -7.47
N VAL A 148 -12.61 5.81 -6.17
CA VAL A 148 -11.67 6.71 -5.50
C VAL A 148 -10.25 6.23 -5.63
N ILE A 149 -9.34 7.14 -5.93
CA ILE A 149 -7.90 6.91 -5.96
C ILE A 149 -7.29 7.37 -4.63
N LEU A 150 -6.61 6.46 -3.95
CA LEU A 150 -5.89 6.74 -2.71
C LEU A 150 -4.82 5.69 -2.50
N GLU A 151 -3.61 6.11 -2.27
CA GLU A 151 -2.51 5.26 -1.87
C GLU A 151 -2.45 5.13 -0.33
N GLY A 152 -2.09 3.94 0.16
CA GLY A 152 -1.81 3.76 1.58
C GLY A 152 -0.65 4.61 2.09
N GLY A 153 0.26 5.01 1.19
CA GLY A 153 1.36 5.92 1.48
C GLY A 153 0.95 7.38 1.68
N ALA A 154 -0.27 7.76 1.26
CA ALA A 154 -0.81 9.10 1.43
C ALA A 154 -1.53 9.31 2.77
N ILE A 155 -1.67 8.27 3.59
CA ILE A 155 -2.39 8.33 4.87
C ILE A 155 -1.59 7.67 5.99
N ASP A 156 -1.77 8.17 7.20
CA ASP A 156 -1.29 7.57 8.43
C ASP A 156 -2.42 7.49 9.45
N VAL A 157 -2.40 6.51 10.36
CA VAL A 157 -3.49 6.30 11.32
C VAL A 157 -2.99 5.83 12.68
N ASN A 158 -3.66 6.28 13.73
CA ASN A 158 -3.38 5.82 15.09
C ASN A 158 -4.25 4.64 15.57
N GLY A 159 -5.12 4.11 14.73
CA GLY A 159 -6.04 3.02 15.07
C GLY A 159 -7.17 3.41 16.04
N LYS A 160 -7.24 4.66 16.49
CA LYS A 160 -8.21 5.16 17.46
C LYS A 160 -9.14 6.24 16.90
N GLY A 161 -9.06 6.48 15.58
CA GLY A 161 -9.95 7.41 14.90
C GLY A 161 -9.27 8.61 14.29
N THR A 162 -8.01 8.87 14.54
CA THR A 162 -7.24 9.90 13.87
C THR A 162 -6.63 9.34 12.58
N LEU A 163 -6.74 10.11 11.50
CA LEU A 163 -6.06 9.89 10.23
C LEU A 163 -5.32 11.17 9.87
N LEU A 164 -4.05 11.02 9.53
CA LEU A 164 -3.18 12.09 9.06
C LEU A 164 -2.95 11.94 7.55
N THR A 165 -3.00 13.04 6.83
CA THR A 165 -2.66 13.13 5.41
C THR A 165 -2.17 14.53 5.07
N SER A 166 -1.68 14.77 3.84
CA SER A 166 -1.29 16.12 3.40
C SER A 166 -2.18 16.65 2.29
N GLU A 167 -2.39 17.96 2.26
CA GLU A 167 -3.11 18.63 1.18
C GLU A 167 -2.39 18.46 -0.16
N GLU A 168 -1.08 18.49 -0.18
CA GLU A 168 -0.28 18.26 -1.37
C GLU A 168 -0.60 16.90 -2.03
N CYS A 169 -0.72 15.83 -1.26
CA CYS A 169 -1.04 14.51 -1.80
C CYS A 169 -2.48 14.42 -2.35
N LEU A 170 -3.43 15.07 -1.72
CA LEU A 170 -4.85 14.84 -2.00
C LEU A 170 -5.53 16.00 -2.74
N LEU A 171 -5.12 17.25 -2.51
CA LEU A 171 -5.85 18.44 -2.94
C LEU A 171 -5.11 19.30 -3.97
N ASP A 172 -3.82 19.03 -4.26
CA ASP A 172 -3.12 19.82 -5.27
C ASP A 172 -3.86 19.71 -6.62
N PRO A 173 -4.30 20.83 -7.21
CA PRO A 173 -5.08 20.81 -8.44
C PRO A 173 -4.23 20.66 -9.71
N LYS A 174 -2.91 20.68 -9.60
CA LYS A 174 -1.99 20.72 -10.75
C LYS A 174 -1.01 19.56 -10.76
N ILE A 175 -0.47 19.20 -9.60
CA ILE A 175 0.61 18.21 -9.48
C ILE A 175 0.03 16.88 -9.02
N GLN A 176 0.13 15.85 -9.88
CA GLN A 176 -0.27 14.48 -9.54
C GLN A 176 -1.70 14.36 -8.98
N VAL A 177 -2.64 15.04 -9.60
CA VAL A 177 -4.06 15.06 -9.19
C VAL A 177 -4.63 13.64 -9.20
N ARG A 178 -5.02 13.10 -8.02
CA ARG A 178 -5.58 11.73 -7.89
C ARG A 178 -7.05 11.71 -8.29
N ASN A 179 -7.84 12.58 -7.68
CA ASN A 179 -9.30 12.65 -7.87
C ASN A 179 -9.67 14.07 -8.31
N PRO A 180 -9.71 14.36 -9.64
CA PRO A 180 -10.02 15.71 -10.12
C PRO A 180 -11.35 16.22 -9.59
N GLY A 181 -11.36 17.44 -9.06
CA GLY A 181 -12.56 18.09 -8.54
C GLY A 181 -12.96 17.74 -7.11
N PHE A 182 -12.23 16.86 -6.43
CA PHE A 182 -12.46 16.61 -5.01
C PHE A 182 -12.03 17.82 -4.19
N THR A 183 -12.87 18.15 -3.21
CA THR A 183 -12.58 19.15 -2.17
C THR A 183 -12.13 18.47 -0.88
N LYS A 184 -11.66 19.27 0.07
CA LYS A 184 -11.36 18.81 1.43
C LYS A 184 -12.58 18.14 2.08
N GLU A 185 -13.73 18.76 1.93
CA GLU A 185 -15.01 18.26 2.46
C GLU A 185 -15.41 16.91 1.84
N ASP A 186 -15.08 16.68 0.56
CA ASP A 186 -15.32 15.39 -0.08
C ASP A 186 -14.46 14.29 0.52
N TYR A 187 -13.17 14.56 0.76
CA TYR A 187 -12.29 13.62 1.46
C TYR A 187 -12.71 13.38 2.90
N GLU A 188 -13.12 14.43 3.62
CA GLU A 188 -13.64 14.30 4.98
C GLU A 188 -14.89 13.42 5.03
N LYS A 189 -15.85 13.62 4.13
CA LYS A 189 -17.05 12.79 4.03
C LYS A 189 -16.72 11.37 3.65
N LEU A 190 -15.90 11.18 2.62
CA LEU A 190 -15.46 9.86 2.14
C LEU A 190 -14.77 9.08 3.26
N LEU A 191 -13.72 9.63 3.83
CA LEU A 191 -12.92 8.99 4.86
C LEU A 191 -13.74 8.78 6.14
N SER A 192 -14.66 9.67 6.50
CA SER A 192 -15.59 9.47 7.60
C SER A 192 -16.62 8.38 7.33
N SER A 193 -17.08 8.20 6.08
CA SER A 193 -18.04 7.16 5.71
C SER A 193 -17.45 5.76 5.79
N LEU A 194 -16.15 5.63 5.56
CA LEU A 194 -15.42 4.37 5.69
C LEU A 194 -15.19 3.98 7.16
N LYS A 195 -15.66 4.80 8.08
CA LYS A 195 -15.41 4.75 9.51
C LYS A 195 -16.63 4.66 10.39
N SER A 196 -16.37 4.13 11.59
CA SER A 196 -16.80 4.73 12.86
C SER A 196 -15.62 5.47 13.50
N ILE A 197 -14.95 6.34 12.79
CA ILE A 197 -13.82 7.08 13.31
C ILE A 197 -14.24 8.56 13.38
N ASN A 198 -14.17 9.19 14.55
CA ASN A 198 -14.07 10.64 14.61
C ASN A 198 -12.76 11.00 13.92
N LEU A 199 -12.85 11.70 12.79
CA LEU A 199 -11.69 12.22 12.10
C LEU A 199 -11.30 13.53 12.78
N ASP A 200 -10.21 13.49 13.50
CA ASP A 200 -9.35 14.65 13.56
C ASP A 200 -8.45 14.56 12.33
N LEU A 201 -8.90 15.13 11.24
CA LEU A 201 -8.12 15.23 10.00
C LEU A 201 -7.12 16.35 10.23
N ILE A 202 -5.90 16.00 10.59
CA ILE A 202 -4.78 16.94 10.62
C ILE A 202 -4.23 16.99 9.20
N ILE A 203 -4.58 18.02 8.46
CA ILE A 203 -3.98 18.34 7.18
C ILE A 203 -2.92 19.39 7.49
N GLU A 204 -1.66 19.01 7.42
CA GLU A 204 -0.56 19.95 7.48
C GLU A 204 -0.39 20.60 6.11
N ASP A 205 -0.57 21.92 6.07
CA ASP A 205 -0.10 22.77 4.99
C ASP A 205 1.44 22.82 5.12
N GLN A 206 2.16 22.23 4.18
CA GLN A 206 3.61 22.44 4.11
C GLN A 206 3.80 23.83 3.48
N ASP A 207 3.98 24.83 4.32
CA ASP A 207 4.44 26.15 3.91
C ASP A 207 5.73 26.02 3.11
N GLU A 208 5.71 26.35 1.82
CA GLU A 208 6.88 26.30 0.91
C GLU A 208 8.05 27.23 1.34
N THR A 209 7.91 27.92 2.46
CA THR A 209 8.87 28.96 2.88
C THR A 209 10.13 28.44 3.55
N ASN A 210 10.28 27.13 3.76
CA ASN A 210 11.45 26.56 4.46
C ASN A 210 12.42 25.73 3.58
N LEU A 211 12.28 25.77 2.26
CA LEU A 211 13.22 25.06 1.36
C LEU A 211 14.33 25.94 0.77
N THR A 212 14.45 27.19 1.17
CA THR A 212 15.65 28.02 0.90
C THR A 212 16.58 27.97 2.11
N GLY A 213 17.19 26.80 2.32
CA GLY A 213 18.35 26.69 3.18
C GLY A 213 19.54 27.36 2.48
N GLU A 214 20.00 28.48 3.00
CA GLU A 214 21.36 28.97 2.80
C GLU A 214 22.37 27.98 3.37
#